data_90d843fa0c3c3896cb209d480872748b
#
_entry.id   90d843fa0c3c3896cb209d480872748b
#
_cell.length_a   1.000
_cell.length_b   1.000
_cell.length_c   1.000
_cell.angle_alpha   90.00
_cell.angle_beta   90.00
_cell.angle_gamma   90.00
#
_symmetry.space_group_name_H-M   'P 1'
#
loop_
_entity.id
_entity.type
_entity.pdbx_description
1 polymer ?
#
loop_
_entity_poly.entity_id
_entity_poly.type
_entity_poly.pdbx_seq_one_letter_code
_entity_poly.pdbx_strand_id
1 'polypeptide(L)'
;MTEQHTLSNIGSKELPRTYEVRTFGCQMNVHDSERLSGLLEDAGLSRKPEELAEEVADVVVFNTCAVRENADNKLYGHLGMLKNLKAERPNMQIAVGGCLAQKDRDTIIKKAPWVDVVFGTHNIGSLPTLLARSRHNQKAQLEILESLDVFPSTLPTRRESVYAGWVSISVGCNNTCTFCIVPSLRGKERDRRPGEILAEIQALVDDGAIEVTLLGQNVNSYGVEFGDRLAFGKLLRACGEIEGLERVRFTSPHPAAFTDDVIDAMAETPNVMPQLHMPLQSGSDKVLKDMRRSYRSKKFLGILDKVRERIPHAAITTDIIVGFPGETEEDFQATLDVVEASRFSSAFTFQYSKRPGTPAADLDEQLPKAVVQERYERLTALQDRISKEENAKQLGRTVEVMATEQSGRKAGETHRLSGRSQDQRLVHFSVPEGAQAPRPGDLVTLPITEVAAFHLISDPTVDQYSLRRSRAGDAWDRAQAESCGVPAPAANGSKGRTSLGMPTLKVRS
;
A
#
# COMPACT_ATOMS: atom_id res chain seq x y z
N MET A 1 50.30 -14.92 -48.79
CA MET A 1 48.83 -14.88 -48.72
C MET A 1 48.45 -15.21 -47.27
N THR A 2 48.26 -14.22 -46.50
CA THR A 2 47.94 -14.27 -45.09
C THR A 2 46.41 -14.10 -44.91
N GLU A 3 45.75 -15.17 -44.48
CA GLU A 3 44.32 -15.12 -44.16
C GLU A 3 44.12 -14.31 -42.89
N GLN A 4 43.45 -13.14 -43.04
CA GLN A 4 42.89 -12.38 -41.95
C GLN A 4 41.59 -13.03 -41.51
N HIS A 5 41.62 -13.73 -40.39
CA HIS A 5 40.40 -14.11 -39.70
C HIS A 5 39.72 -12.84 -39.11
N THR A 6 38.70 -12.39 -39.79
CA THR A 6 37.73 -11.42 -39.30
C THR A 6 36.98 -11.96 -38.07
N LEU A 7 37.34 -11.54 -36.89
CA LEU A 7 36.53 -11.64 -35.70
C LEU A 7 35.37 -10.64 -35.83
N SER A 8 34.33 -11.05 -36.58
CA SER A 8 33.07 -10.25 -36.68
C SER A 8 32.02 -10.83 -35.73
N ASN A 9 31.46 -9.92 -34.94
CA ASN A 9 30.19 -10.00 -34.23
C ASN A 9 30.06 -10.97 -33.05
N ILE A 10 30.72 -10.63 -31.94
CA ILE A 10 30.05 -10.79 -30.66
C ILE A 10 29.08 -9.59 -30.57
N GLY A 11 27.81 -9.84 -30.93
CA GLY A 11 26.76 -8.82 -30.84
C GLY A 11 26.77 -8.16 -29.45
N SER A 12 27.05 -6.88 -29.42
CA SER A 12 26.87 -6.06 -28.22
C SER A 12 25.41 -6.15 -27.82
N LYS A 13 25.11 -6.98 -26.80
CA LYS A 13 23.76 -6.98 -26.23
C LYS A 13 23.49 -5.58 -25.70
N GLU A 14 22.61 -4.85 -26.34
CA GLU A 14 22.19 -3.54 -25.83
C GLU A 14 21.71 -3.71 -24.37
N LEU A 15 22.19 -2.84 -23.51
CA LEU A 15 21.75 -2.79 -22.12
C LEU A 15 20.28 -2.31 -22.09
N PRO A 16 19.44 -2.85 -21.20
CA PRO A 16 18.07 -2.40 -21.06
C PRO A 16 18.04 -0.93 -20.69
N ARG A 17 17.11 -0.21 -21.29
CA ARG A 17 16.95 1.25 -21.09
C ARG A 17 15.71 1.56 -20.26
N THR A 18 14.67 0.74 -20.40
CA THR A 18 13.36 1.01 -19.79
C THR A 18 12.93 -0.09 -18.84
N TYR A 19 12.14 0.31 -17.82
CA TYR A 19 11.51 -0.64 -16.91
C TYR A 19 10.03 -0.30 -16.68
N GLU A 20 9.26 -1.31 -16.26
CA GLU A 20 7.95 -1.16 -15.67
C GLU A 20 7.80 -2.10 -14.47
N VAL A 21 7.13 -1.64 -13.40
CA VAL A 21 6.78 -2.45 -12.25
C VAL A 21 5.26 -2.62 -12.21
N ARG A 22 4.80 -3.88 -12.27
CA ARG A 22 3.38 -4.26 -12.21
C ARG A 22 3.06 -4.81 -10.84
N THR A 23 2.30 -4.05 -10.06
CA THR A 23 1.98 -4.38 -8.66
C THR A 23 0.61 -5.05 -8.56
N PHE A 24 0.58 -6.24 -7.96
CA PHE A 24 -0.65 -6.94 -7.63
C PHE A 24 -0.67 -7.24 -6.13
N GLY A 25 -1.40 -6.43 -5.34
CA GLY A 25 -1.42 -6.73 -3.91
C GLY A 25 -2.00 -5.65 -3.02
N CYS A 26 -1.43 -5.55 -1.82
CA CYS A 26 -1.79 -4.60 -0.78
C CYS A 26 -0.81 -3.40 -0.76
N GLN A 27 -1.03 -2.47 0.17
CA GLN A 27 -0.19 -1.29 0.36
C GLN A 27 1.29 -1.63 0.58
N MET A 28 1.59 -2.74 1.26
CA MET A 28 2.97 -3.21 1.42
C MET A 28 3.63 -3.55 0.08
N ASN A 29 2.87 -4.12 -0.88
CA ASN A 29 3.41 -4.38 -2.21
C ASN A 29 3.60 -3.07 -3.00
N VAL A 30 2.73 -2.07 -2.82
CA VAL A 30 2.93 -0.75 -3.44
C VAL A 30 4.23 -0.13 -2.93
N HIS A 31 4.44 -0.08 -1.63
CA HIS A 31 5.68 0.40 -1.02
C HIS A 31 6.92 -0.38 -1.48
N ASP A 32 6.83 -1.73 -1.55
CA ASP A 32 7.92 -2.55 -2.10
C ASP A 32 8.19 -2.19 -3.57
N SER A 33 7.16 -1.87 -4.37
CA SER A 33 7.28 -1.47 -5.78
C SER A 33 7.91 -0.10 -5.97
N GLU A 34 7.65 0.86 -5.09
CA GLU A 34 8.33 2.16 -5.08
C GLU A 34 9.84 1.98 -4.86
N ARG A 35 10.23 1.06 -3.95
CA ARG A 35 11.64 0.71 -3.73
C ARG A 35 12.27 0.00 -4.92
N LEU A 36 11.55 -0.95 -5.53
CA LEU A 36 11.99 -1.62 -6.75
C LEU A 36 12.24 -0.61 -7.88
N SER A 37 11.34 0.35 -8.05
CA SER A 37 11.47 1.42 -9.03
C SER A 37 12.70 2.28 -8.76
N GLY A 38 12.91 2.71 -7.50
CA GLY A 38 14.09 3.49 -7.12
C GLY A 38 15.42 2.75 -7.39
N LEU A 39 15.47 1.43 -7.07
CA LEU A 39 16.64 0.59 -7.35
C LEU A 39 16.95 0.46 -8.85
N LEU A 40 15.91 0.36 -9.69
CA LEU A 40 16.09 0.28 -11.14
C LEU A 40 16.55 1.61 -11.74
N GLU A 41 16.04 2.74 -11.24
CA GLU A 41 16.50 4.06 -11.63
C GLU A 41 17.94 4.32 -11.19
N ASP A 42 18.32 3.93 -9.98
CA ASP A 42 19.71 4.01 -9.50
C ASP A 42 20.67 3.12 -10.31
N ALA A 43 20.17 2.03 -10.85
CA ALA A 43 20.89 1.16 -11.79
C ALA A 43 20.93 1.70 -13.24
N GLY A 44 20.40 2.90 -13.50
CA GLY A 44 20.45 3.58 -14.77
C GLY A 44 19.32 3.27 -15.75
N LEU A 45 18.25 2.61 -15.32
CA LEU A 45 17.07 2.40 -16.15
C LEU A 45 16.09 3.57 -15.99
N SER A 46 15.32 3.87 -17.04
CA SER A 46 14.25 4.86 -17.01
C SER A 46 12.88 4.17 -16.97
N ARG A 47 11.94 4.75 -16.23
CA ARG A 47 10.56 4.26 -16.26
C ARG A 47 10.00 4.40 -17.68
N LYS A 48 9.28 3.39 -18.15
CA LYS A 48 8.62 3.45 -19.46
C LYS A 48 7.65 4.63 -19.50
N PRO A 49 7.73 5.53 -20.51
CA PRO A 49 6.80 6.63 -20.68
C PRO A 49 5.34 6.14 -20.86
N GLU A 50 4.37 6.89 -20.34
CA GLU A 50 2.95 6.54 -20.44
C GLU A 50 2.44 6.63 -21.88
N GLU A 51 3.00 7.50 -22.70
CA GLU A 51 2.67 7.66 -24.12
C GLU A 51 2.97 6.37 -24.93
N LEU A 52 3.89 5.54 -24.43
CA LEU A 52 4.22 4.23 -25.01
C LEU A 52 3.45 3.09 -24.33
N ALA A 53 2.20 3.31 -23.92
CA ALA A 53 1.40 2.35 -23.18
C ALA A 53 1.27 0.98 -23.87
N GLU A 54 1.23 0.95 -25.21
CA GLU A 54 1.14 -0.26 -26.03
C GLU A 54 2.47 -1.03 -26.11
N GLU A 55 3.60 -0.37 -25.86
CA GLU A 55 4.90 -1.00 -25.85
C GLU A 55 5.19 -1.64 -24.47
N VAL A 56 5.98 -2.69 -24.46
CA VAL A 56 6.43 -3.33 -23.22
C VAL A 56 7.88 -2.93 -22.95
N ALA A 57 8.18 -2.57 -21.71
CA ALA A 57 9.53 -2.18 -21.27
C ALA A 57 10.58 -3.29 -21.47
N ASP A 58 11.85 -2.91 -21.46
CA ASP A 58 12.97 -3.88 -21.56
C ASP A 58 13.07 -4.76 -20.31
N VAL A 59 12.68 -4.22 -19.14
CA VAL A 59 12.60 -4.95 -17.87
C VAL A 59 11.19 -4.85 -17.33
N VAL A 60 10.50 -5.98 -17.15
CA VAL A 60 9.17 -6.06 -16.54
C VAL A 60 9.29 -6.75 -15.19
N VAL A 61 8.92 -6.06 -14.13
CA VAL A 61 8.93 -6.59 -12.76
C VAL A 61 7.51 -6.78 -12.27
N PHE A 62 7.15 -8.01 -11.91
CA PHE A 62 5.89 -8.31 -11.23
C PHE A 62 6.12 -8.38 -9.74
N ASN A 63 5.50 -7.47 -8.99
CA ASN A 63 5.47 -7.53 -7.52
C ASN A 63 4.10 -8.04 -7.07
N THR A 64 4.06 -9.23 -6.50
CA THR A 64 2.81 -9.99 -6.34
C THR A 64 2.53 -10.40 -4.91
N CYS A 65 1.23 -10.36 -4.55
CA CYS A 65 0.70 -10.79 -3.26
C CYS A 65 0.35 -12.29 -3.29
N ALA A 66 0.58 -12.99 -2.18
CA ALA A 66 0.11 -14.37 -1.97
C ALA A 66 -1.15 -14.45 -1.09
N VAL A 67 -1.71 -13.30 -0.71
CA VAL A 67 -2.87 -13.24 0.20
C VAL A 67 -4.20 -13.27 -0.55
N ARG A 68 -4.21 -12.89 -1.83
CA ARG A 68 -5.43 -12.86 -2.67
C ARG A 68 -5.34 -13.93 -3.74
N GLU A 69 -6.28 -14.87 -3.75
CA GLU A 69 -6.34 -15.99 -4.71
C GLU A 69 -6.26 -15.54 -6.18
N ASN A 70 -6.94 -14.45 -6.52
CA ASN A 70 -6.91 -13.89 -7.86
C ASN A 70 -5.54 -13.28 -8.27
N ALA A 71 -4.60 -13.08 -7.35
CA ALA A 71 -3.28 -12.56 -7.68
C ALA A 71 -2.43 -13.61 -8.40
N ASP A 72 -2.55 -14.88 -8.00
CA ASP A 72 -1.85 -16.01 -8.62
C ASP A 72 -2.30 -16.15 -10.09
N ASN A 73 -3.61 -16.20 -10.32
CA ASN A 73 -4.18 -16.32 -11.68
C ASN A 73 -3.81 -15.13 -12.58
N LYS A 74 -3.84 -13.91 -12.02
CA LYS A 74 -3.42 -12.71 -12.77
C LYS A 74 -1.95 -12.76 -13.15
N LEU A 75 -1.06 -13.14 -12.22
CA LEU A 75 0.37 -13.26 -12.52
C LEU A 75 0.61 -14.22 -13.70
N TYR A 76 0.13 -15.47 -13.59
CA TYR A 76 0.38 -16.47 -14.64
C TYR A 76 -0.29 -16.09 -15.96
N GLY A 77 -1.45 -15.42 -15.94
CA GLY A 77 -2.09 -14.85 -17.14
C GLY A 77 -1.18 -13.81 -17.82
N HIS A 78 -0.65 -12.85 -17.07
CA HIS A 78 0.27 -11.84 -17.61
C HIS A 78 1.61 -12.44 -18.08
N LEU A 79 2.17 -13.39 -17.34
CA LEU A 79 3.37 -14.11 -17.77
C LEU A 79 3.12 -14.85 -19.11
N GLY A 80 1.93 -15.45 -19.26
CA GLY A 80 1.53 -16.10 -20.51
C GLY A 80 1.51 -15.15 -21.71
N MET A 81 0.97 -13.93 -21.52
CA MET A 81 0.97 -12.91 -22.57
C MET A 81 2.37 -12.46 -22.98
N LEU A 82 3.31 -12.39 -22.03
CA LEU A 82 4.68 -11.99 -22.33
C LEU A 82 5.53 -13.10 -22.98
N LYS A 83 5.07 -14.35 -23.01
CA LYS A 83 5.82 -15.49 -23.57
C LYS A 83 6.24 -15.26 -25.02
N ASN A 84 5.31 -14.88 -25.89
CA ASN A 84 5.58 -14.67 -27.31
C ASN A 84 6.49 -13.46 -27.51
N LEU A 85 6.21 -12.37 -26.81
CA LEU A 85 7.02 -11.15 -26.87
C LEU A 85 8.46 -11.40 -26.41
N LYS A 86 8.66 -12.20 -25.35
CA LYS A 86 10.00 -12.62 -24.90
C LYS A 86 10.76 -13.42 -25.96
N ALA A 87 10.06 -14.24 -26.75
CA ALA A 87 10.68 -14.99 -27.86
C ALA A 87 11.11 -14.04 -29.02
N GLU A 88 10.34 -13.01 -29.30
CA GLU A 88 10.66 -11.97 -30.30
C GLU A 88 11.73 -10.99 -29.81
N ARG A 89 11.75 -10.69 -28.49
CA ARG A 89 12.71 -9.79 -27.81
C ARG A 89 13.54 -10.54 -26.77
N PRO A 90 14.54 -11.37 -27.16
CA PRO A 90 15.31 -12.22 -26.22
C PRO A 90 16.05 -11.44 -25.13
N ASN A 91 16.41 -10.20 -25.39
CA ASN A 91 17.10 -9.30 -24.44
C ASN A 91 16.17 -8.69 -23.38
N MET A 92 14.85 -8.73 -23.58
CA MET A 92 13.87 -8.36 -22.58
C MET A 92 14.04 -9.21 -21.32
N GLN A 93 13.88 -8.65 -20.13
CA GLN A 93 13.97 -9.38 -18.87
C GLN A 93 12.64 -9.34 -18.12
N ILE A 94 12.26 -10.47 -17.54
CA ILE A 94 11.06 -10.64 -16.74
C ILE A 94 11.45 -11.07 -15.34
N ALA A 95 11.12 -10.26 -14.34
CA ALA A 95 11.37 -10.55 -12.93
C ALA A 95 10.05 -10.72 -12.18
N VAL A 96 10.01 -11.68 -11.25
CA VAL A 96 8.87 -11.92 -10.37
C VAL A 96 9.32 -11.83 -8.92
N GLY A 97 8.71 -10.91 -8.17
CA GLY A 97 9.01 -10.65 -6.77
C GLY A 97 7.77 -10.64 -5.88
N GLY A 98 7.99 -10.38 -4.60
CA GLY A 98 6.94 -10.23 -3.60
C GLY A 98 6.51 -11.52 -2.92
N CYS A 99 5.38 -11.46 -2.22
CA CYS A 99 4.92 -12.58 -1.38
C CYS A 99 4.64 -13.87 -2.15
N LEU A 100 4.20 -13.79 -3.42
CA LEU A 100 3.96 -14.99 -4.22
C LEU A 100 5.28 -15.63 -4.64
N ALA A 101 6.29 -14.85 -5.00
CA ALA A 101 7.62 -15.36 -5.28
C ALA A 101 8.23 -16.04 -4.05
N GLN A 102 8.06 -15.47 -2.86
CA GLN A 102 8.47 -16.07 -1.59
C GLN A 102 7.79 -17.41 -1.34
N LYS A 103 6.51 -17.57 -1.71
CA LYS A 103 5.73 -18.79 -1.54
C LYS A 103 6.08 -19.85 -2.59
N ASP A 104 6.00 -19.49 -3.88
CA ASP A 104 6.03 -20.45 -4.99
C ASP A 104 7.44 -20.76 -5.50
N ARG A 105 8.41 -19.89 -5.23
CA ARG A 105 9.85 -20.12 -5.44
C ARG A 105 10.17 -20.63 -6.88
N ASP A 106 10.82 -21.78 -6.98
CA ASP A 106 11.20 -22.46 -8.22
C ASP A 106 9.99 -22.91 -9.08
N THR A 107 8.82 -23.06 -8.46
CA THR A 107 7.57 -23.40 -9.18
C THR A 107 7.24 -22.36 -10.24
N ILE A 108 7.58 -21.07 -10.01
CA ILE A 108 7.37 -20.00 -10.99
C ILE A 108 8.20 -20.28 -12.24
N ILE A 109 9.49 -20.61 -12.10
CA ILE A 109 10.38 -20.92 -13.24
C ILE A 109 9.93 -22.20 -13.96
N LYS A 110 9.45 -23.21 -13.21
CA LYS A 110 8.93 -24.44 -13.81
C LYS A 110 7.68 -24.20 -14.65
N LYS A 111 6.77 -23.34 -14.21
CA LYS A 111 5.52 -22.98 -14.93
C LYS A 111 5.74 -21.95 -16.04
N ALA A 112 6.71 -21.05 -15.87
CA ALA A 112 7.03 -19.98 -16.81
C ALA A 112 8.57 -19.92 -17.05
N PRO A 113 9.14 -20.84 -17.87
CA PRO A 113 10.58 -20.93 -18.09
C PRO A 113 11.21 -19.69 -18.76
N TRP A 114 10.41 -18.78 -19.25
CA TRP A 114 10.83 -17.51 -19.84
C TRP A 114 11.00 -16.38 -18.81
N VAL A 115 10.77 -16.65 -17.52
CA VAL A 115 11.07 -15.74 -16.42
C VAL A 115 12.58 -15.77 -16.14
N ASP A 116 13.20 -14.61 -16.07
CA ASP A 116 14.64 -14.44 -15.89
C ASP A 116 15.08 -14.39 -14.42
N VAL A 117 14.23 -13.81 -13.55
CA VAL A 117 14.55 -13.59 -12.14
C VAL A 117 13.33 -13.88 -11.27
N VAL A 118 13.55 -14.62 -10.17
CA VAL A 118 12.57 -14.79 -9.08
C VAL A 118 13.25 -14.41 -7.77
N PHE A 119 12.66 -13.46 -7.02
CA PHE A 119 13.24 -12.98 -5.77
C PHE A 119 12.19 -12.82 -4.67
N GLY A 120 12.60 -13.09 -3.43
CA GLY A 120 11.72 -13.01 -2.26
C GLY A 120 11.47 -11.59 -1.77
N THR A 121 10.55 -11.45 -0.81
CA THR A 121 10.23 -10.18 -0.16
C THR A 121 11.42 -9.56 0.59
N HIS A 122 12.38 -10.39 0.98
CA HIS A 122 13.60 -9.99 1.70
C HIS A 122 14.78 -9.69 0.76
N ASN A 123 14.62 -9.95 -0.55
CA ASN A 123 15.67 -9.80 -1.55
C ASN A 123 15.48 -8.61 -2.50
N ILE A 124 14.63 -7.64 -2.14
CA ILE A 124 14.32 -6.49 -3.00
C ILE A 124 15.61 -5.78 -3.45
N GLY A 125 16.55 -5.56 -2.53
CA GLY A 125 17.83 -4.90 -2.82
C GLY A 125 18.73 -5.65 -3.80
N SER A 126 18.53 -6.97 -3.99
CA SER A 126 19.33 -7.79 -4.92
C SER A 126 18.88 -7.68 -6.39
N LEU A 127 17.72 -7.09 -6.67
CA LEU A 127 17.11 -7.11 -8.01
C LEU A 127 18.07 -6.66 -9.14
N PRO A 128 18.78 -5.50 -9.05
CA PRO A 128 19.68 -5.09 -10.13
C PRO A 128 20.79 -6.10 -10.39
N THR A 129 21.37 -6.67 -9.32
CA THR A 129 22.42 -7.70 -9.41
C THR A 129 21.89 -9.00 -10.04
N LEU A 130 20.68 -9.43 -9.68
CA LEU A 130 20.06 -10.64 -10.24
C LEU A 130 19.74 -10.47 -11.73
N LEU A 131 19.27 -9.30 -12.16
CA LEU A 131 19.05 -8.97 -13.56
C LEU A 131 20.38 -9.03 -14.35
N ALA A 132 21.45 -8.42 -13.82
CA ALA A 132 22.77 -8.47 -14.43
C ALA A 132 23.31 -9.88 -14.55
N ARG A 133 23.20 -10.70 -13.50
CA ARG A 133 23.60 -12.11 -13.49
C ARG A 133 22.82 -12.96 -14.49
N SER A 134 21.49 -12.80 -14.53
CA SER A 134 20.63 -13.51 -15.49
C SER A 134 21.04 -13.23 -16.94
N ARG A 135 21.31 -11.95 -17.25
CA ARG A 135 21.77 -11.52 -18.56
C ARG A 135 23.13 -12.09 -18.93
N HIS A 136 24.07 -12.08 -17.99
CA HIS A 136 25.44 -12.60 -18.22
C HIS A 136 25.43 -14.12 -18.40
N ASN A 137 24.75 -14.85 -17.51
CA ASN A 137 24.76 -16.31 -17.47
C ASN A 137 23.76 -16.96 -18.44
N GLN A 138 22.81 -16.20 -18.99
CA GLN A 138 21.68 -16.70 -19.80
C GLN A 138 20.88 -17.80 -19.10
N LYS A 139 20.72 -17.65 -17.77
CA LYS A 139 19.99 -18.60 -16.91
C LYS A 139 19.13 -17.83 -15.93
N ALA A 140 17.94 -18.36 -15.64
CA ALA A 140 17.07 -17.84 -14.60
C ALA A 140 17.81 -17.80 -13.25
N GLN A 141 17.61 -16.72 -12.51
CA GLN A 141 18.15 -16.50 -11.16
C GLN A 141 17.02 -16.66 -10.15
N LEU A 142 17.27 -17.39 -9.08
CA LEU A 142 16.35 -17.53 -7.95
C LEU A 142 17.08 -17.15 -6.67
N GLU A 143 16.53 -16.17 -5.93
CA GLU A 143 17.08 -15.76 -4.63
C GLU A 143 15.95 -15.52 -3.63
N ILE A 144 15.86 -16.38 -2.63
CA ILE A 144 14.83 -16.34 -1.59
C ILE A 144 15.52 -16.40 -0.22
N LEU A 145 15.43 -15.32 0.55
CA LEU A 145 15.83 -15.28 1.95
C LEU A 145 14.60 -15.55 2.84
N GLU A 146 14.80 -16.33 3.91
CA GLU A 146 13.70 -16.70 4.83
C GLU A 146 13.35 -15.55 5.82
N SER A 147 14.33 -14.68 6.15
CA SER A 147 14.14 -13.56 7.06
C SER A 147 15.13 -12.44 6.77
N LEU A 148 14.82 -11.25 7.26
CA LEU A 148 15.76 -10.14 7.32
C LEU A 148 16.47 -10.13 8.68
N ASP A 149 17.80 -10.03 8.67
CA ASP A 149 18.58 -9.77 9.88
C ASP A 149 18.56 -8.27 10.22
N VAL A 150 18.53 -7.43 9.19
CA VAL A 150 18.47 -5.96 9.30
C VAL A 150 17.43 -5.41 8.33
N PHE A 151 16.63 -4.45 8.79
CA PHE A 151 15.66 -3.76 7.95
C PHE A 151 16.40 -2.90 6.91
N PRO A 152 16.12 -3.02 5.60
CA PRO A 152 16.78 -2.22 4.57
C PRO A 152 16.20 -0.79 4.53
N SER A 153 16.57 0.05 5.52
CA SER A 153 16.04 1.42 5.67
C SER A 153 16.53 2.39 4.58
N THR A 154 17.60 2.05 3.87
CA THR A 154 18.33 2.98 2.97
C THR A 154 18.15 2.69 1.48
N LEU A 155 17.18 1.87 1.10
CA LEU A 155 16.92 1.61 -0.32
C LEU A 155 16.37 2.87 -1.00
N PRO A 156 16.86 3.19 -2.21
CA PRO A 156 16.30 4.27 -3.01
C PRO A 156 14.82 4.00 -3.29
N THR A 157 14.01 5.06 -3.34
CA THR A 157 12.56 4.95 -3.52
C THR A 157 12.10 5.92 -4.61
N ARG A 158 11.29 5.43 -5.55
CA ARG A 158 10.56 6.25 -6.51
C ARG A 158 9.08 6.22 -6.15
N ARG A 159 8.56 7.31 -5.60
CA ARG A 159 7.15 7.40 -5.19
C ARG A 159 6.20 7.41 -6.39
N GLU A 160 5.03 6.78 -6.23
CA GLU A 160 3.93 6.89 -7.19
C GLU A 160 3.22 8.24 -7.09
N SER A 161 3.21 8.84 -5.90
CA SER A 161 2.58 10.13 -5.63
C SER A 161 3.56 11.13 -5.02
N VAL A 162 3.56 12.36 -5.53
CA VAL A 162 4.41 13.44 -4.98
C VAL A 162 3.85 14.02 -3.69
N TYR A 163 2.53 13.94 -3.46
CA TYR A 163 1.84 14.54 -2.31
C TYR A 163 1.69 13.60 -1.11
N ALA A 164 1.91 12.28 -1.29
CA ALA A 164 1.77 11.28 -0.24
C ALA A 164 2.92 10.27 -0.28
N GLY A 165 3.26 9.70 0.87
CA GLY A 165 4.29 8.67 0.99
C GLY A 165 3.89 7.52 1.91
N TRP A 166 4.41 6.32 1.62
CA TRP A 166 4.30 5.14 2.46
C TRP A 166 5.57 5.00 3.30
N VAL A 167 5.43 4.81 4.62
CA VAL A 167 6.58 4.63 5.53
C VAL A 167 6.39 3.34 6.32
N SER A 168 7.20 2.35 6.03
CA SER A 168 7.19 1.10 6.77
C SER A 168 7.85 1.29 8.13
N ILE A 169 7.11 1.02 9.23
CA ILE A 169 7.64 1.10 10.60
C ILE A 169 8.05 -0.26 11.14
N SER A 170 7.48 -1.35 10.60
CA SER A 170 7.84 -2.72 10.92
C SER A 170 7.59 -3.65 9.73
N VAL A 171 8.26 -4.80 9.69
CA VAL A 171 7.97 -5.90 8.76
C VAL A 171 7.79 -7.19 9.53
N GLY A 172 7.06 -8.16 8.90
CA GLY A 172 6.75 -9.44 9.52
C GLY A 172 5.64 -9.34 10.55
N CYS A 173 5.29 -10.47 11.17
CA CYS A 173 4.21 -10.53 12.15
C CYS A 173 4.39 -11.72 13.09
N ASN A 174 4.28 -11.48 14.39
CA ASN A 174 4.36 -12.52 15.42
C ASN A 174 3.01 -13.15 15.77
N ASN A 175 1.90 -12.70 15.16
CA ASN A 175 0.60 -13.30 15.37
C ASN A 175 0.48 -14.66 14.69
N THR A 176 -0.28 -15.57 15.31
CA THR A 176 -0.47 -16.96 14.83
C THR A 176 -1.87 -17.21 14.27
N CYS A 177 -2.46 -16.21 13.61
CA CYS A 177 -3.81 -16.32 13.03
C CYS A 177 -3.88 -17.51 12.07
N THR A 178 -4.88 -18.41 12.27
CA THR A 178 -4.94 -19.71 11.60
C THR A 178 -5.14 -19.63 10.08
N PHE A 179 -5.68 -18.54 9.58
CA PHE A 179 -5.94 -18.30 8.14
C PHE A 179 -4.84 -17.51 7.44
N CYS A 180 -3.84 -17.00 8.19
CA CYS A 180 -2.89 -16.02 7.67
C CYS A 180 -1.54 -16.66 7.31
N ILE A 181 -1.10 -16.44 6.07
CA ILE A 181 0.18 -16.93 5.58
C ILE A 181 1.32 -15.92 5.76
N VAL A 182 1.03 -14.69 6.19
CA VAL A 182 2.02 -13.59 6.27
C VAL A 182 3.26 -13.94 7.12
N PRO A 183 3.15 -14.57 8.30
CA PRO A 183 4.34 -14.91 9.09
C PRO A 183 5.33 -15.81 8.35
N SER A 184 4.85 -16.74 7.52
CA SER A 184 5.72 -17.62 6.72
C SER A 184 6.33 -16.93 5.49
N LEU A 185 5.80 -15.77 5.07
CA LEU A 185 6.26 -15.06 3.89
C LEU A 185 7.08 -13.80 4.21
N ARG A 186 6.80 -13.14 5.33
CA ARG A 186 7.47 -11.90 5.75
C ARG A 186 8.25 -12.05 7.05
N GLY A 187 8.30 -13.26 7.61
CA GLY A 187 9.09 -13.59 8.78
C GLY A 187 8.53 -13.03 10.09
N LYS A 188 9.36 -13.07 11.13
CA LYS A 188 9.07 -12.49 12.44
C LYS A 188 9.03 -10.97 12.36
N GLU A 189 8.25 -10.37 13.25
CA GLU A 189 8.15 -8.92 13.35
C GLU A 189 9.51 -8.30 13.72
N ARG A 190 9.88 -7.28 12.96
CA ARG A 190 11.07 -6.46 13.15
C ARG A 190 10.70 -5.00 13.06
N ASP A 191 10.98 -4.27 14.12
CA ASP A 191 10.68 -2.85 14.23
C ASP A 191 11.86 -2.01 13.75
N ARG A 192 11.56 -0.94 13.02
CA ARG A 192 12.55 0.09 12.68
C ARG A 192 12.80 1.02 13.86
N ARG A 193 13.99 1.60 13.91
CA ARG A 193 14.31 2.61 14.92
C ARG A 193 13.50 3.90 14.70
N PRO A 194 12.95 4.52 15.75
CA PRO A 194 12.14 5.74 15.61
C PRO A 194 12.85 6.85 14.84
N GLY A 195 14.14 7.07 15.10
CA GLY A 195 14.93 8.09 14.41
C GLY A 195 15.04 7.87 12.89
N GLU A 196 15.13 6.62 12.43
CA GLU A 196 15.15 6.30 11.00
C GLU A 196 13.80 6.58 10.33
N ILE A 197 12.70 6.26 11.03
CA ILE A 197 11.34 6.53 10.57
C ILE A 197 11.10 8.03 10.43
N LEU A 198 11.43 8.80 11.48
CA LEU A 198 11.24 10.24 11.47
C LEU A 198 12.13 10.94 10.43
N ALA A 199 13.35 10.47 10.24
CA ALA A 199 14.24 10.98 9.19
C ALA A 199 13.71 10.70 7.78
N GLU A 200 13.12 9.51 7.53
CA GLU A 200 12.47 9.20 6.25
C GLU A 200 11.23 10.07 6.03
N ILE A 201 10.40 10.27 7.05
CA ILE A 201 9.23 11.16 6.98
C ILE A 201 9.68 12.59 6.66
N GLN A 202 10.72 13.09 7.35
CA GLN A 202 11.26 14.44 7.09
C GLN A 202 11.74 14.57 5.64
N ALA A 203 12.46 13.58 5.13
CA ALA A 203 12.92 13.58 3.72
C ALA A 203 11.75 13.60 2.73
N LEU A 204 10.65 12.86 3.01
CA LEU A 204 9.43 12.89 2.21
C LEU A 204 8.78 14.28 2.22
N VAL A 205 8.72 14.91 3.40
CA VAL A 205 8.17 16.26 3.56
C VAL A 205 9.04 17.30 2.86
N ASP A 206 10.36 17.19 2.95
CA ASP A 206 11.29 18.09 2.25
C ASP A 206 11.15 17.99 0.72
N ASP A 207 10.82 16.81 0.23
CA ASP A 207 10.52 16.54 -1.20
C ASP A 207 9.08 16.89 -1.59
N GLY A 208 8.30 17.48 -0.68
CA GLY A 208 6.98 18.06 -0.94
C GLY A 208 5.78 17.25 -0.49
N ALA A 209 5.94 16.04 0.06
CA ALA A 209 4.81 15.29 0.60
C ALA A 209 4.18 16.01 1.80
N ILE A 210 2.85 15.96 1.90
CA ILE A 210 2.09 16.50 3.05
C ILE A 210 1.32 15.39 3.79
N GLU A 211 1.23 14.19 3.22
CA GLU A 211 0.59 13.04 3.85
C GLU A 211 1.57 11.86 3.91
N VAL A 212 1.60 11.17 5.06
CA VAL A 212 2.28 9.89 5.19
C VAL A 212 1.35 8.84 5.77
N THR A 213 1.51 7.60 5.31
CA THR A 213 0.83 6.45 5.89
C THR A 213 1.85 5.48 6.48
N LEU A 214 1.77 5.27 7.78
CA LEU A 214 2.62 4.31 8.49
C LEU A 214 2.15 2.88 8.20
N LEU A 215 3.07 2.04 7.75
CA LEU A 215 2.83 0.66 7.35
C LEU A 215 3.45 -0.34 8.31
N GLY A 216 2.72 -1.41 8.59
CA GLY A 216 3.17 -2.61 9.27
C GLY A 216 2.13 -3.70 9.11
N GLN A 217 2.46 -4.93 9.49
CA GLN A 217 1.47 -6.03 9.55
C GLN A 217 0.63 -5.96 10.84
N ASN A 218 1.14 -5.26 11.85
CA ASN A 218 0.52 -4.98 13.14
C ASN A 218 1.13 -3.70 13.68
N VAL A 219 0.73 -2.52 13.17
CA VAL A 219 1.40 -1.24 13.47
C VAL A 219 1.40 -0.88 14.94
N ASN A 220 0.39 -1.27 15.70
CA ASN A 220 0.28 -0.91 17.11
C ASN A 220 1.00 -1.87 18.07
N SER A 221 1.71 -2.90 17.55
CA SER A 221 2.74 -3.64 18.29
C SER A 221 4.13 -2.98 18.19
N TYR A 222 4.26 -1.94 17.39
CA TYR A 222 5.51 -1.22 17.21
C TYR A 222 6.14 -0.82 18.56
N GLY A 223 7.40 -1.14 18.73
CA GLY A 223 8.18 -0.88 19.93
C GLY A 223 8.19 -2.00 20.96
N VAL A 224 7.34 -3.02 20.82
CA VAL A 224 7.36 -4.19 21.71
C VAL A 224 8.72 -4.90 21.65
N GLU A 225 9.36 -4.95 20.49
CA GLU A 225 10.72 -5.48 20.32
C GLU A 225 11.75 -4.69 21.15
N PHE A 226 11.54 -3.41 21.40
CA PHE A 226 12.39 -2.54 22.21
C PHE A 226 11.98 -2.51 23.69
N GLY A 227 10.94 -3.25 24.09
CA GLY A 227 10.38 -3.25 25.45
C GLY A 227 9.45 -2.07 25.76
N ASP A 228 9.04 -1.27 24.76
CA ASP A 228 8.14 -0.13 24.92
C ASP A 228 6.79 -0.38 24.26
N ARG A 229 5.77 -0.69 25.07
CA ARG A 229 4.39 -0.95 24.59
C ARG A 229 3.62 0.32 24.21
N LEU A 230 4.13 1.49 24.53
CA LEU A 230 3.54 2.80 24.21
C LEU A 230 4.26 3.47 23.03
N ALA A 231 5.23 2.81 22.42
CA ALA A 231 6.06 3.39 21.37
C ALA A 231 5.26 3.85 20.16
N PHE A 232 4.16 3.17 19.81
CA PHE A 232 3.34 3.57 18.66
C PHE A 232 2.64 4.92 18.91
N GLY A 233 2.02 5.12 20.09
CA GLY A 233 1.43 6.42 20.43
C GLY A 233 2.48 7.53 20.51
N LYS A 234 3.68 7.24 21.05
CA LYS A 234 4.80 8.19 21.04
C LYS A 234 5.26 8.53 19.61
N LEU A 235 5.31 7.55 18.71
CA LEU A 235 5.66 7.76 17.31
C LEU A 235 4.62 8.66 16.60
N LEU A 236 3.32 8.44 16.83
CA LEU A 236 2.27 9.30 16.28
C LEU A 236 2.44 10.76 16.73
N ARG A 237 2.68 11.00 18.03
CA ARG A 237 2.93 12.35 18.56
C ARG A 237 4.20 12.98 17.97
N ALA A 238 5.28 12.18 17.83
CA ALA A 238 6.51 12.66 17.21
C ALA A 238 6.33 13.02 15.73
N CYS A 239 5.46 12.31 15.00
CA CYS A 239 5.08 12.71 13.64
C CYS A 239 4.32 14.04 13.64
N GLY A 240 3.60 14.36 14.73
CA GLY A 240 2.90 15.63 14.92
C GLY A 240 3.81 16.85 14.94
N GLU A 241 5.06 16.67 15.36
CA GLU A 241 6.07 17.74 15.48
C GLU A 241 6.82 18.03 14.16
N ILE A 242 6.58 17.23 13.11
CA ILE A 242 7.26 17.43 11.81
C ILE A 242 6.58 18.58 11.05
N GLU A 243 7.31 19.69 10.90
CA GLU A 243 6.82 20.87 10.19
C GLU A 243 6.56 20.56 8.70
N GLY A 244 5.37 20.90 8.22
CA GLY A 244 4.93 20.65 6.84
C GLY A 244 4.30 19.28 6.61
N LEU A 245 4.28 18.39 7.60
CA LEU A 245 3.49 17.16 7.56
C LEU A 245 2.06 17.45 8.02
N GLU A 246 1.11 17.43 7.11
CA GLU A 246 -0.27 17.81 7.41
C GLU A 246 -1.19 16.64 7.74
N ARG A 247 -0.84 15.42 7.27
CA ARG A 247 -1.67 14.23 7.44
C ARG A 247 -0.83 12.99 7.75
N VAL A 248 -1.13 12.38 8.88
CA VAL A 248 -0.55 11.09 9.30
C VAL A 248 -1.66 10.06 9.36
N ARG A 249 -1.45 8.95 8.67
CA ARG A 249 -2.34 7.78 8.69
C ARG A 249 -1.56 6.53 9.06
N PHE A 250 -2.27 5.49 9.43
CA PHE A 250 -1.68 4.17 9.67
C PHE A 250 -2.64 3.06 9.25
N THR A 251 -2.11 1.88 8.99
CA THR A 251 -2.88 0.70 8.55
C THR A 251 -2.63 -0.48 9.46
N SER A 252 -3.57 -1.44 9.44
CA SER A 252 -3.43 -2.76 10.07
C SER A 252 -3.16 -2.76 11.59
N PRO A 253 -3.79 -1.90 12.42
CA PRO A 253 -3.73 -2.08 13.85
C PRO A 253 -4.48 -3.36 14.26
N HIS A 254 -4.02 -4.00 15.34
CA HIS A 254 -4.63 -5.21 15.88
C HIS A 254 -5.43 -4.89 17.14
N PRO A 255 -6.71 -5.28 17.26
CA PRO A 255 -7.56 -4.92 18.41
C PRO A 255 -7.02 -5.36 19.77
N ALA A 256 -6.26 -6.46 19.83
CA ALA A 256 -5.69 -6.96 21.08
C ALA A 256 -4.66 -6.02 21.71
N ALA A 257 -3.87 -5.34 20.88
CA ALA A 257 -2.79 -4.44 21.28
C ALA A 257 -3.17 -2.94 21.16
N PHE A 258 -4.42 -2.62 20.86
CA PHE A 258 -4.88 -1.24 20.74
C PHE A 258 -5.12 -0.65 22.15
N THR A 259 -4.33 0.35 22.50
CA THR A 259 -4.31 0.96 23.84
C THR A 259 -5.01 2.31 23.85
N ASP A 260 -5.43 2.75 25.03
CA ASP A 260 -6.01 4.08 25.23
C ASP A 260 -5.02 5.19 24.83
N ASP A 261 -3.69 4.98 25.04
CA ASP A 261 -2.65 5.91 24.62
C ASP A 261 -2.63 6.16 23.09
N VAL A 262 -2.96 5.14 22.27
CA VAL A 262 -3.07 5.32 20.81
C VAL A 262 -4.31 6.16 20.48
N ILE A 263 -5.43 5.96 21.20
CA ILE A 263 -6.64 6.77 21.02
C ILE A 263 -6.36 8.23 21.40
N ASP A 264 -5.67 8.44 22.51
CA ASP A 264 -5.27 9.78 22.96
C ASP A 264 -4.32 10.44 21.95
N ALA A 265 -3.32 9.71 21.44
CA ALA A 265 -2.43 10.22 20.41
C ALA A 265 -3.18 10.63 19.13
N MET A 266 -4.19 9.84 18.71
CA MET A 266 -5.04 10.19 17.57
C MET A 266 -5.89 11.44 17.83
N ALA A 267 -6.39 11.61 19.05
CA ALA A 267 -7.27 12.73 19.41
C ALA A 267 -6.50 14.05 19.64
N GLU A 268 -5.28 13.97 20.17
CA GLU A 268 -4.49 15.09 20.64
C GLU A 268 -3.49 15.61 19.60
N THR A 269 -3.15 14.80 18.58
CA THR A 269 -2.20 15.18 17.55
C THR A 269 -2.94 15.66 16.28
N PRO A 270 -2.97 16.96 15.98
CA PRO A 270 -3.88 17.55 14.97
C PRO A 270 -3.71 16.99 13.56
N ASN A 271 -2.51 16.57 13.18
CA ASN A 271 -2.23 15.99 11.86
C ASN A 271 -2.41 14.47 11.80
N VAL A 272 -2.72 13.79 12.92
CA VAL A 272 -3.15 12.38 12.86
C VAL A 272 -4.63 12.34 12.45
N MET A 273 -4.89 11.73 11.31
CA MET A 273 -6.20 11.82 10.68
C MET A 273 -7.29 11.03 11.43
N PRO A 274 -8.54 11.52 11.48
CA PRO A 274 -9.66 10.90 12.18
C PRO A 274 -10.20 9.68 11.42
N GLN A 275 -9.34 8.72 11.17
CA GLN A 275 -9.65 7.48 10.43
C GLN A 275 -8.98 6.30 11.12
N LEU A 276 -9.75 5.25 11.38
CA LEU A 276 -9.25 4.02 11.97
C LEU A 276 -9.70 2.82 11.14
N HIS A 277 -8.73 2.12 10.52
CA HIS A 277 -8.99 0.83 9.92
C HIS A 277 -8.64 -0.28 10.92
N MET A 278 -9.65 -0.93 11.52
CA MET A 278 -9.45 -1.97 12.55
C MET A 278 -10.09 -3.30 12.13
N PRO A 279 -9.31 -4.33 11.75
CA PRO A 279 -9.82 -5.61 11.28
C PRO A 279 -10.57 -6.38 12.37
N LEU A 280 -11.88 -6.57 12.19
CA LEU A 280 -12.75 -7.38 13.05
C LEU A 280 -12.58 -8.88 12.78
N GLN A 281 -12.54 -9.28 11.53
CA GLN A 281 -12.50 -10.63 10.96
C GLN A 281 -13.82 -11.40 11.13
N SER A 282 -14.38 -11.51 12.34
CA SER A 282 -15.67 -12.12 12.67
C SER A 282 -16.27 -11.49 13.92
N GLY A 283 -17.57 -11.45 14.02
CA GLY A 283 -18.29 -11.03 15.24
C GLY A 283 -18.54 -12.17 16.23
N SER A 284 -18.33 -13.43 15.82
CA SER A 284 -18.46 -14.60 16.70
C SER A 284 -17.19 -14.81 17.55
N ASP A 285 -17.35 -14.87 18.85
CA ASP A 285 -16.24 -15.14 19.77
C ASP A 285 -15.67 -16.57 19.60
N LYS A 286 -16.50 -17.55 19.16
CA LYS A 286 -16.06 -18.89 18.78
C LYS A 286 -15.16 -18.83 17.55
N VAL A 287 -15.61 -18.20 16.47
CA VAL A 287 -14.84 -18.08 15.23
C VAL A 287 -13.55 -17.29 15.47
N LEU A 288 -13.59 -16.20 16.24
CA LEU A 288 -12.38 -15.45 16.64
C LEU A 288 -11.39 -16.33 17.40
N LYS A 289 -11.85 -17.22 18.28
CA LYS A 289 -10.99 -18.19 18.97
C LYS A 289 -10.36 -19.17 17.98
N ASP A 290 -11.15 -19.72 17.06
CA ASP A 290 -10.70 -20.68 16.05
C ASP A 290 -9.72 -20.02 15.05
N MET A 291 -9.91 -18.74 14.75
CA MET A 291 -8.99 -17.90 14.01
C MET A 291 -7.71 -17.54 14.80
N ARG A 292 -7.60 -17.93 16.08
CA ARG A 292 -6.55 -17.52 17.04
C ARG A 292 -6.42 -16.00 17.16
N ARG A 293 -7.56 -15.31 17.20
CA ARG A 293 -7.59 -13.88 17.53
C ARG A 293 -7.62 -13.68 19.04
N SER A 294 -6.68 -12.86 19.56
CA SER A 294 -6.52 -12.66 21.01
C SER A 294 -7.45 -11.59 21.59
N TYR A 295 -8.56 -11.30 20.95
CA TYR A 295 -9.65 -10.42 21.41
C TYR A 295 -11.01 -11.10 21.18
N ARG A 296 -12.07 -10.48 21.70
CA ARG A 296 -13.46 -10.90 21.54
C ARG A 296 -14.30 -9.70 21.13
N SER A 297 -15.54 -9.95 20.68
CA SER A 297 -16.48 -8.95 20.18
C SER A 297 -16.72 -7.82 21.18
N LYS A 298 -16.89 -8.11 22.47
CA LYS A 298 -17.07 -7.10 23.52
C LYS A 298 -15.87 -6.15 23.63
N LYS A 299 -14.63 -6.67 23.59
CA LYS A 299 -13.42 -5.82 23.62
C LYS A 299 -13.34 -4.96 22.38
N PHE A 300 -13.65 -5.52 21.22
CA PHE A 300 -13.63 -4.80 19.94
C PHE A 300 -14.60 -3.62 19.97
N LEU A 301 -15.88 -3.86 20.33
CA LEU A 301 -16.89 -2.81 20.46
C LEU A 301 -16.49 -1.74 21.46
N GLY A 302 -15.95 -2.13 22.64
CA GLY A 302 -15.47 -1.17 23.63
C GLY A 302 -14.32 -0.27 23.15
N ILE A 303 -13.48 -0.75 22.21
CA ILE A 303 -12.49 0.11 21.58
C ILE A 303 -13.16 1.15 20.66
N LEU A 304 -14.15 0.71 19.86
CA LEU A 304 -14.88 1.62 18.97
C LEU A 304 -15.63 2.70 19.75
N ASP A 305 -16.24 2.34 20.89
CA ASP A 305 -16.93 3.28 21.76
C ASP A 305 -15.97 4.36 22.28
N LYS A 306 -14.81 3.96 22.78
CA LYS A 306 -13.75 4.89 23.24
C LYS A 306 -13.25 5.80 22.12
N VAL A 307 -13.04 5.25 20.92
CA VAL A 307 -12.61 6.05 19.76
C VAL A 307 -13.67 7.10 19.42
N ARG A 308 -14.96 6.74 19.41
CA ARG A 308 -16.04 7.69 19.13
C ARG A 308 -16.26 8.72 20.22
N GLU A 309 -16.03 8.35 21.47
CA GLU A 309 -16.08 9.28 22.60
C GLU A 309 -15.00 10.37 22.46
N ARG A 310 -13.76 9.97 22.10
CA ARG A 310 -12.62 10.89 21.97
C ARG A 310 -12.57 11.62 20.62
N ILE A 311 -13.03 10.95 19.54
CA ILE A 311 -13.00 11.45 18.17
C ILE A 311 -14.36 11.21 17.51
N PRO A 312 -15.39 11.99 17.82
CA PRO A 312 -16.79 11.74 17.41
C PRO A 312 -17.02 11.64 15.91
N HIS A 313 -16.13 12.22 15.11
CA HIS A 313 -16.20 12.24 13.64
C HIS A 313 -15.28 11.22 12.97
N ALA A 314 -14.65 10.33 13.74
CA ALA A 314 -13.76 9.32 13.18
C ALA A 314 -14.50 8.37 12.24
N ALA A 315 -13.96 8.18 11.03
CA ALA A 315 -14.40 7.11 10.15
C ALA A 315 -13.72 5.80 10.55
N ILE A 316 -14.53 4.79 10.85
CA ILE A 316 -14.04 3.47 11.23
C ILE A 316 -14.31 2.50 10.08
N THR A 317 -13.26 1.79 9.65
CA THR A 317 -13.33 0.77 8.60
C THR A 317 -12.80 -0.56 9.13
N THR A 318 -13.15 -1.67 8.46
CA THR A 318 -12.79 -3.01 8.95
C THR A 318 -12.56 -4.01 7.82
N ASP A 319 -12.00 -5.18 8.19
CA ASP A 319 -11.96 -6.40 7.37
C ASP A 319 -12.84 -7.45 8.01
N ILE A 320 -13.62 -8.19 7.20
CA ILE A 320 -14.48 -9.29 7.64
C ILE A 320 -14.32 -10.47 6.70
N ILE A 321 -14.19 -11.67 7.27
CA ILE A 321 -14.11 -12.94 6.54
C ILE A 321 -15.35 -13.76 6.87
N VAL A 322 -16.13 -14.14 5.86
CA VAL A 322 -17.27 -15.04 5.99
C VAL A 322 -16.91 -16.45 5.52
N GLY A 323 -17.56 -17.44 6.09
CA GLY A 323 -17.37 -18.84 5.70
C GLY A 323 -16.07 -19.45 6.22
N PHE A 324 -15.57 -18.97 7.36
CA PHE A 324 -14.46 -19.63 8.04
C PHE A 324 -14.85 -21.07 8.40
N PRO A 325 -13.93 -22.06 8.32
CA PRO A 325 -14.26 -23.46 8.65
C PRO A 325 -14.94 -23.62 10.02
N GLY A 326 -16.06 -24.33 10.07
CA GLY A 326 -16.85 -24.53 11.27
C GLY A 326 -17.71 -23.33 11.71
N GLU A 327 -17.82 -22.28 10.89
CA GLU A 327 -18.73 -21.16 11.14
C GLU A 327 -20.19 -21.63 10.99
N THR A 328 -21.00 -21.54 12.06
CA THR A 328 -22.43 -21.85 12.03
C THR A 328 -23.24 -20.65 11.57
N GLU A 329 -24.57 -20.83 11.42
CA GLU A 329 -25.46 -19.72 11.10
C GLU A 329 -25.55 -18.72 12.28
N GLU A 330 -25.54 -19.24 13.51
CA GLU A 330 -25.53 -18.41 14.72
C GLU A 330 -24.24 -17.60 14.83
N ASP A 331 -23.09 -18.18 14.46
CA ASP A 331 -21.81 -17.47 14.39
C ASP A 331 -21.84 -16.34 13.34
N PHE A 332 -22.44 -16.62 12.19
CA PHE A 332 -22.61 -15.61 11.15
C PHE A 332 -23.58 -14.50 11.57
N GLN A 333 -24.71 -14.86 12.24
CA GLN A 333 -25.63 -13.85 12.78
C GLN A 333 -24.93 -12.95 13.81
N ALA A 334 -24.11 -13.52 14.71
CA ALA A 334 -23.32 -12.73 15.64
C ALA A 334 -22.36 -11.75 14.90
N THR A 335 -21.86 -12.13 13.72
CA THR A 335 -21.07 -11.22 12.89
C THR A 335 -21.91 -10.06 12.35
N LEU A 336 -23.12 -10.34 11.85
CA LEU A 336 -24.05 -9.29 11.41
C LEU A 336 -24.42 -8.33 12.56
N ASP A 337 -24.67 -8.85 13.75
CA ASP A 337 -25.02 -8.06 14.93
C ASP A 337 -23.88 -7.11 15.33
N VAL A 338 -22.62 -7.60 15.31
CA VAL A 338 -21.45 -6.76 15.60
C VAL A 338 -21.24 -5.69 14.52
N VAL A 339 -21.47 -6.02 13.25
CA VAL A 339 -21.37 -5.06 12.13
C VAL A 339 -22.43 -3.95 12.26
N GLU A 340 -23.69 -4.33 12.60
CA GLU A 340 -24.77 -3.36 12.84
C GLU A 340 -24.40 -2.42 14.00
N ALA A 341 -23.94 -2.98 15.13
CA ALA A 341 -23.52 -2.18 16.29
C ALA A 341 -22.29 -1.32 16.01
N SER A 342 -21.36 -1.83 15.21
CA SER A 342 -20.10 -1.13 14.89
C SER A 342 -20.27 0.05 13.95
N ARG A 343 -21.31 0.09 13.14
CA ARG A 343 -21.58 1.22 12.21
C ARG A 343 -20.35 1.61 11.39
N PHE A 344 -19.72 0.65 10.72
CA PHE A 344 -18.54 0.94 9.91
C PHE A 344 -18.86 1.85 8.73
N SER A 345 -18.01 2.86 8.50
CA SER A 345 -18.11 3.73 7.32
C SER A 345 -17.84 2.96 6.01
N SER A 346 -17.04 1.89 6.09
CA SER A 346 -16.79 0.95 5.00
C SER A 346 -16.22 -0.35 5.58
N ALA A 347 -16.42 -1.48 4.89
CA ALA A 347 -15.77 -2.74 5.21
C ALA A 347 -15.24 -3.43 3.96
N PHE A 348 -14.07 -4.06 4.10
CA PHE A 348 -13.58 -5.02 3.12
C PHE A 348 -14.08 -6.40 3.52
N THR A 349 -14.98 -6.95 2.72
CA THR A 349 -15.61 -8.25 2.96
C THR A 349 -14.98 -9.32 2.09
N PHE A 350 -14.61 -10.43 2.69
CA PHE A 350 -13.93 -11.53 2.02
C PHE A 350 -14.67 -12.84 2.28
N GLN A 351 -14.76 -13.68 1.27
CA GLN A 351 -15.07 -15.10 1.46
C GLN A 351 -13.79 -15.81 1.90
N TYR A 352 -13.89 -16.71 2.88
CA TYR A 352 -12.75 -17.53 3.27
C TYR A 352 -12.22 -18.32 2.06
N SER A 353 -10.92 -18.27 1.85
CA SER A 353 -10.22 -19.01 0.80
C SER A 353 -9.11 -19.83 1.43
N LYS A 354 -9.10 -21.13 1.13
CA LYS A 354 -8.05 -22.06 1.59
C LYS A 354 -6.68 -21.60 1.10
N ARG A 355 -5.72 -21.49 2.02
CA ARG A 355 -4.34 -21.18 1.69
C ARG A 355 -3.44 -22.31 2.16
N PRO A 356 -2.85 -23.08 1.24
CA PRO A 356 -1.92 -24.16 1.59
C PRO A 356 -0.83 -23.64 2.54
N GLY A 357 -0.55 -24.42 3.60
CA GLY A 357 0.42 -24.05 4.63
C GLY A 357 -0.15 -23.21 5.78
N THR A 358 -1.46 -22.95 5.81
CA THR A 358 -2.12 -22.34 6.96
C THR A 358 -2.97 -23.36 7.73
N PRO A 359 -3.02 -23.31 9.08
CA PRO A 359 -3.80 -24.27 9.87
C PRO A 359 -5.28 -24.35 9.47
N ALA A 360 -5.90 -23.22 9.09
CA ALA A 360 -7.31 -23.21 8.69
C ALA A 360 -7.57 -23.92 7.35
N ALA A 361 -6.57 -24.08 6.50
CA ALA A 361 -6.72 -24.84 5.25
C ALA A 361 -6.90 -26.33 5.48
N ASP A 362 -6.38 -26.85 6.60
CA ASP A 362 -6.37 -28.26 6.96
C ASP A 362 -7.56 -28.64 7.85
N LEU A 363 -8.43 -27.70 8.22
CA LEU A 363 -9.65 -28.00 8.98
C LEU A 363 -10.68 -28.72 8.10
N ASP A 364 -11.31 -29.77 8.66
CA ASP A 364 -12.28 -30.62 7.94
C ASP A 364 -13.61 -29.90 7.67
N GLU A 365 -14.04 -29.00 8.54
CA GLU A 365 -15.33 -28.32 8.53
C GLU A 365 -15.44 -27.18 7.51
N GLN A 366 -14.96 -27.40 6.30
CA GLN A 366 -15.04 -26.40 5.22
C GLN A 366 -16.48 -26.21 4.75
N LEU A 367 -16.93 -24.97 4.66
CA LEU A 367 -18.30 -24.67 4.27
C LEU A 367 -18.51 -24.82 2.74
N PRO A 368 -19.70 -25.26 2.30
CA PRO A 368 -20.08 -25.25 0.90
C PRO A 368 -20.04 -23.83 0.30
N LYS A 369 -19.55 -23.69 -0.92
CA LYS A 369 -19.45 -22.39 -1.61
C LYS A 369 -20.78 -21.63 -1.67
N ALA A 370 -21.91 -22.34 -1.83
CA ALA A 370 -23.23 -21.71 -1.88
C ALA A 370 -23.61 -21.03 -0.56
N VAL A 371 -23.27 -21.67 0.59
CA VAL A 371 -23.50 -21.08 1.92
C VAL A 371 -22.63 -19.86 2.13
N VAL A 372 -21.34 -19.96 1.77
CA VAL A 372 -20.40 -18.81 1.88
C VAL A 372 -20.85 -17.65 1.02
N GLN A 373 -21.33 -17.92 -0.21
CA GLN A 373 -21.83 -16.90 -1.12
C GLN A 373 -23.07 -16.19 -0.57
N GLU A 374 -24.03 -16.96 -0.05
CA GLU A 374 -25.26 -16.43 0.55
C GLU A 374 -24.94 -15.53 1.76
N ARG A 375 -24.07 -15.96 2.67
CA ARG A 375 -23.61 -15.16 3.80
C ARG A 375 -22.88 -13.88 3.34
N TYR A 376 -22.04 -14.00 2.33
CA TYR A 376 -21.34 -12.85 1.75
C TYR A 376 -22.32 -11.81 1.22
N GLU A 377 -23.37 -12.23 0.51
CA GLU A 377 -24.40 -11.33 -0.03
C GLU A 377 -25.18 -10.62 1.09
N ARG A 378 -25.58 -11.34 2.14
CA ARG A 378 -26.26 -10.74 3.32
C ARG A 378 -25.36 -9.72 4.04
N LEU A 379 -24.09 -10.05 4.28
CA LEU A 379 -23.15 -9.15 4.91
C LEU A 379 -22.93 -7.91 4.06
N THR A 380 -22.76 -8.07 2.75
CA THR A 380 -22.53 -6.95 1.83
C THR A 380 -23.75 -6.03 1.78
N ALA A 381 -24.95 -6.58 1.69
CA ALA A 381 -26.18 -5.80 1.71
C ALA A 381 -26.35 -5.00 3.03
N LEU A 382 -26.02 -5.61 4.18
CA LEU A 382 -26.01 -4.93 5.48
C LEU A 382 -25.00 -3.78 5.49
N GLN A 383 -23.76 -4.03 5.10
CA GLN A 383 -22.70 -3.02 5.11
C GLN A 383 -22.98 -1.89 4.14
N ASP A 384 -23.52 -2.17 2.95
CA ASP A 384 -23.88 -1.13 1.97
C ASP A 384 -24.95 -0.18 2.53
N ARG A 385 -25.97 -0.73 3.24
CA ARG A 385 -26.96 0.07 3.95
C ARG A 385 -26.31 0.96 5.01
N ILE A 386 -25.45 0.37 5.87
CA ILE A 386 -24.73 1.12 6.91
C ILE A 386 -23.85 2.22 6.29
N SER A 387 -23.06 1.90 5.27
CA SER A 387 -22.19 2.87 4.58
C SER A 387 -22.99 4.05 4.04
N LYS A 388 -24.17 3.78 3.46
CA LYS A 388 -25.06 4.85 2.95
C LYS A 388 -25.60 5.72 4.08
N GLU A 389 -26.02 5.11 5.21
CA GLU A 389 -26.50 5.83 6.40
C GLU A 389 -25.39 6.67 7.05
N GLU A 390 -24.15 6.14 7.16
CA GLU A 390 -23.02 6.89 7.72
C GLU A 390 -22.55 8.01 6.78
N ASN A 391 -22.63 7.81 5.47
CA ASN A 391 -22.37 8.87 4.51
C ASN A 391 -23.48 9.93 4.51
N ALA A 392 -24.74 9.55 4.74
CA ALA A 392 -25.85 10.50 4.86
C ALA A 392 -25.62 11.54 5.97
N LYS A 393 -24.93 11.16 7.05
CA LYS A 393 -24.55 12.08 8.14
C LYS A 393 -23.55 13.15 7.70
N GLN A 394 -22.93 13.03 6.53
CA GLN A 394 -21.98 13.99 6.00
C GLN A 394 -22.68 15.10 5.18
N LEU A 395 -23.94 14.91 4.80
CA LEU A 395 -24.68 15.88 3.99
C LEU A 395 -24.72 17.25 4.70
N GLY A 396 -24.38 18.32 3.98
CA GLY A 396 -24.30 19.68 4.49
C GLY A 396 -23.07 20.00 5.34
N ARG A 397 -22.24 19.01 5.71
CA ARG A 397 -20.98 19.27 6.43
C ARG A 397 -19.93 19.85 5.49
N THR A 398 -19.18 20.81 6.00
CA THR A 398 -17.97 21.32 5.33
C THR A 398 -16.79 20.42 5.66
N VAL A 399 -16.06 19.95 4.64
CA VAL A 399 -14.93 19.07 4.77
C VAL A 399 -13.71 19.61 4.01
N GLU A 400 -12.52 19.34 4.53
CA GLU A 400 -11.27 19.58 3.81
C GLU A 400 -10.90 18.34 3.01
N VAL A 401 -10.66 18.51 1.72
CA VAL A 401 -10.35 17.46 0.74
C VAL A 401 -8.99 17.74 0.11
N MET A 402 -8.09 16.78 0.15
CA MET A 402 -6.85 16.80 -0.64
C MET A 402 -7.16 16.32 -2.05
N ALA A 403 -6.95 17.16 -3.04
CA ALA A 403 -7.13 16.82 -4.45
C ALA A 403 -6.10 15.75 -4.89
N THR A 404 -6.54 14.81 -5.73
CA THR A 404 -5.70 13.71 -6.23
C THR A 404 -5.68 13.69 -7.76
N GLU A 405 -4.67 13.05 -8.36
CA GLU A 405 -4.60 12.85 -9.81
C GLU A 405 -5.71 11.92 -10.32
N GLN A 406 -6.19 11.02 -9.46
CA GLN A 406 -7.20 10.05 -9.86
C GLN A 406 -8.52 10.72 -10.14
N SER A 407 -9.00 10.60 -11.36
CA SER A 407 -10.34 11.01 -11.75
C SER A 407 -11.34 9.86 -11.59
N GLY A 408 -12.60 10.17 -11.26
CA GLY A 408 -13.67 9.17 -11.23
C GLY A 408 -13.96 8.61 -12.62
N ARG A 409 -14.55 7.41 -12.71
CA ARG A 409 -14.90 6.76 -13.99
C ARG A 409 -15.77 7.63 -14.90
N LYS A 410 -16.56 8.53 -14.33
CA LYS A 410 -17.43 9.47 -15.05
C LYS A 410 -16.87 10.89 -15.10
N ALA A 411 -15.59 11.09 -14.81
CA ALA A 411 -15.00 12.44 -14.77
C ALA A 411 -15.12 13.17 -16.11
N GLY A 412 -14.98 12.46 -17.24
CA GLY A 412 -15.19 13.03 -18.58
C GLY A 412 -16.62 13.53 -18.85
N GLU A 413 -17.62 12.94 -18.18
CA GLU A 413 -19.04 13.35 -18.31
C GLU A 413 -19.42 14.43 -17.31
N THR A 414 -18.88 14.36 -16.08
CA THR A 414 -19.29 15.22 -14.95
C THR A 414 -18.36 16.38 -14.72
N HIS A 415 -17.18 16.40 -15.31
CA HIS A 415 -16.09 17.37 -15.10
C HIS A 415 -15.69 17.54 -13.61
N ARG A 416 -16.02 16.55 -12.75
CA ARG A 416 -15.66 16.56 -11.33
C ARG A 416 -14.25 16.03 -11.11
N LEU A 417 -13.51 16.71 -10.28
CA LEU A 417 -12.25 16.27 -9.70
C LEU A 417 -12.51 15.29 -8.56
N SER A 418 -11.46 14.63 -8.10
CA SER A 418 -11.54 13.68 -6.99
C SER A 418 -10.50 14.02 -5.93
N GLY A 419 -10.83 13.68 -4.68
CA GLY A 419 -9.91 13.86 -3.56
C GLY A 419 -10.29 12.99 -2.37
N ARG A 420 -9.48 13.09 -1.31
CA ARG A 420 -9.70 12.40 -0.05
C ARG A 420 -9.91 13.39 1.09
N SER A 421 -11.01 13.21 1.83
CA SER A 421 -11.25 13.96 3.06
C SER A 421 -10.28 13.55 4.18
N GLN A 422 -10.26 14.29 5.28
CA GLN A 422 -9.44 13.96 6.44
C GLN A 422 -9.74 12.55 6.97
N ASP A 423 -11.01 12.14 6.98
CA ASP A 423 -11.46 10.80 7.39
C ASP A 423 -11.41 9.75 6.26
N GLN A 424 -10.66 10.03 5.18
CA GLN A 424 -10.35 9.15 4.05
C GLN A 424 -11.52 8.85 3.09
N ARG A 425 -12.68 9.48 3.25
CA ARG A 425 -13.76 9.30 2.27
C ARG A 425 -13.38 9.86 0.91
N LEU A 426 -13.80 9.17 -0.13
CA LEU A 426 -13.67 9.66 -1.52
C LEU A 426 -14.70 10.77 -1.74
N VAL A 427 -14.23 11.92 -2.21
CA VAL A 427 -15.08 13.08 -2.54
C VAL A 427 -14.86 13.41 -4.01
N HIS A 428 -15.95 13.43 -4.78
CA HIS A 428 -15.98 13.99 -6.12
C HIS A 428 -16.55 15.40 -6.04
N PHE A 429 -15.86 16.37 -6.63
CA PHE A 429 -16.28 17.77 -6.51
C PHE A 429 -16.10 18.55 -7.81
N SER A 430 -17.02 19.49 -8.07
CA SER A 430 -16.88 20.47 -9.14
C SER A 430 -16.10 21.68 -8.67
N VAL A 431 -15.43 22.35 -9.59
CA VAL A 431 -14.83 23.67 -9.38
C VAL A 431 -15.83 24.71 -9.87
N PRO A 432 -16.30 25.65 -9.01
CA PRO A 432 -17.23 26.67 -9.43
C PRO A 432 -16.68 27.56 -10.54
N GLU A 433 -17.56 28.06 -11.40
CA GLU A 433 -17.17 28.99 -12.44
C GLU A 433 -16.48 30.25 -11.86
N GLY A 434 -15.33 30.60 -12.41
CA GLY A 434 -14.50 31.71 -11.92
C GLY A 434 -13.59 31.38 -10.75
N ALA A 435 -13.72 30.18 -10.13
CA ALA A 435 -12.80 29.72 -9.10
C ALA A 435 -11.57 29.04 -9.70
N GLN A 436 -10.45 29.08 -8.96
CA GLN A 436 -9.21 28.44 -9.38
C GLN A 436 -9.27 26.93 -9.11
N ALA A 437 -8.89 26.09 -10.10
CA ALA A 437 -8.80 24.66 -9.93
C ALA A 437 -7.60 24.26 -9.04
N PRO A 438 -7.76 23.23 -8.17
CA PRO A 438 -6.66 22.71 -7.38
C PRO A 438 -5.73 21.85 -8.24
N ARG A 439 -4.46 21.84 -7.90
CA ARG A 439 -3.49 20.83 -8.36
C ARG A 439 -3.60 19.58 -7.49
N PRO A 440 -3.15 18.41 -7.94
CA PRO A 440 -2.96 17.27 -7.07
C PRO A 440 -2.10 17.63 -5.85
N GLY A 441 -2.59 17.30 -4.65
CA GLY A 441 -1.97 17.66 -3.37
C GLY A 441 -2.44 19.01 -2.79
N ASP A 442 -3.09 19.89 -3.54
CA ASP A 442 -3.74 21.07 -2.96
C ASP A 442 -4.96 20.68 -2.12
N LEU A 443 -5.33 21.54 -1.19
CA LEU A 443 -6.42 21.32 -0.25
C LEU A 443 -7.59 22.23 -0.58
N VAL A 444 -8.78 21.64 -0.70
CA VAL A 444 -10.03 22.38 -0.91
C VAL A 444 -10.98 22.14 0.25
N THR A 445 -11.59 23.21 0.73
CA THR A 445 -12.66 23.17 1.74
C THR A 445 -13.99 23.46 1.06
N LEU A 446 -14.95 22.54 1.23
CA LEU A 446 -16.23 22.60 0.53
C LEU A 446 -17.33 21.84 1.27
N PRO A 447 -18.62 22.20 1.11
CA PRO A 447 -19.74 21.46 1.70
C PRO A 447 -20.05 20.20 0.91
N ILE A 448 -20.50 19.15 1.58
CA ILE A 448 -21.05 17.95 0.92
C ILE A 448 -22.49 18.23 0.49
N THR A 449 -22.76 18.16 -0.81
CA THR A 449 -24.07 18.47 -1.40
C THR A 449 -24.90 17.22 -1.72
N GLU A 450 -24.23 16.07 -1.94
CA GLU A 450 -24.87 14.79 -2.22
C GLU A 450 -24.03 13.64 -1.66
N VAL A 451 -24.66 12.50 -1.36
CA VAL A 451 -24.01 11.31 -0.80
C VAL A 451 -24.39 10.05 -1.54
N ALA A 452 -23.42 9.15 -1.71
CA ALA A 452 -23.61 7.81 -2.23
C ALA A 452 -23.02 6.77 -1.25
N ALA A 453 -23.23 5.49 -1.51
CA ALA A 453 -22.73 4.43 -0.61
C ALA A 453 -21.19 4.44 -0.47
N PHE A 454 -20.47 4.77 -1.53
CA PHE A 454 -18.99 4.64 -1.57
C PHE A 454 -18.24 5.96 -1.78
N HIS A 455 -18.94 7.08 -1.95
CA HIS A 455 -18.35 8.40 -2.14
C HIS A 455 -19.31 9.51 -1.75
N LEU A 456 -18.74 10.68 -1.56
CA LEU A 456 -19.44 11.93 -1.34
C LEU A 456 -19.32 12.80 -2.59
N ILE A 457 -20.26 13.70 -2.78
CA ILE A 457 -20.27 14.64 -3.89
C ILE A 457 -20.40 16.05 -3.34
N SER A 458 -19.69 16.99 -3.97
CA SER A 458 -19.78 18.41 -3.68
C SER A 458 -19.87 19.22 -4.98
N ASP A 459 -20.94 19.97 -5.13
CA ASP A 459 -21.11 20.98 -6.16
C ASP A 459 -21.27 22.34 -5.48
N PRO A 460 -20.15 22.95 -4.99
CA PRO A 460 -20.19 24.19 -4.20
C PRO A 460 -20.43 25.41 -5.08
N THR A 461 -21.00 26.46 -4.51
CA THR A 461 -20.93 27.82 -5.06
C THR A 461 -19.56 28.45 -4.80
N VAL A 462 -19.26 29.59 -5.45
CA VAL A 462 -17.94 30.26 -5.32
C VAL A 462 -17.63 30.63 -3.88
N ASP A 463 -18.62 31.10 -3.14
CA ASP A 463 -18.51 31.50 -1.72
C ASP A 463 -18.37 30.31 -0.77
N GLN A 464 -18.72 29.11 -1.20
CA GLN A 464 -18.61 27.87 -0.46
C GLN A 464 -17.32 27.08 -0.77
N TYR A 465 -16.55 27.53 -1.76
CA TYR A 465 -15.32 26.88 -2.21
C TYR A 465 -14.10 27.66 -1.73
N SER A 466 -13.23 27.03 -0.99
CA SER A 466 -11.96 27.61 -0.55
C SER A 466 -10.80 26.72 -0.96
N LEU A 467 -9.86 27.29 -1.70
CA LEU A 467 -8.64 26.61 -2.14
C LEU A 467 -7.43 27.07 -1.32
N ARG A 468 -6.74 26.12 -0.70
CA ARG A 468 -5.45 26.34 -0.06
C ARG A 468 -4.36 25.64 -0.89
N ARG A 469 -3.48 26.45 -1.47
CA ARG A 469 -2.29 25.95 -2.17
C ARG A 469 -1.36 25.27 -1.18
N SER A 470 -0.75 24.17 -1.60
CA SER A 470 0.12 23.36 -0.76
C SER A 470 1.50 23.20 -1.39
N ARG A 471 2.48 22.89 -0.55
CA ARG A 471 3.83 22.48 -1.00
C ARG A 471 3.79 21.22 -1.89
N ALA A 472 2.79 20.36 -1.68
CA ALA A 472 2.58 19.16 -2.49
C ALA A 472 2.12 19.50 -3.91
N GLY A 473 1.24 20.49 -4.09
CA GLY A 473 0.90 21.01 -5.39
C GLY A 473 2.10 21.63 -6.12
N ASP A 474 3.00 22.31 -5.38
CA ASP A 474 4.24 22.85 -5.95
C ASP A 474 5.21 21.73 -6.36
N ALA A 475 5.28 20.64 -5.59
CA ALA A 475 6.07 19.47 -5.93
C ALA A 475 5.51 18.76 -7.17
N TRP A 476 4.18 18.70 -7.29
CA TRP A 476 3.52 18.15 -8.48
C TRP A 476 3.85 18.97 -9.75
N ASP A 477 3.77 20.30 -9.69
CA ASP A 477 4.14 21.16 -10.81
C ASP A 477 5.62 20.93 -11.24
N ARG A 478 6.54 20.80 -10.27
CA ARG A 478 7.96 20.50 -10.57
C ARG A 478 8.12 19.15 -11.26
N ALA A 479 7.43 18.12 -10.77
CA ALA A 479 7.49 16.77 -11.35
C ALA A 479 6.95 16.76 -12.80
N GLN A 480 5.89 17.52 -13.08
CA GLN A 480 5.35 17.66 -14.44
C GLN A 480 6.33 18.40 -15.37
N ALA A 481 6.94 19.48 -14.90
CA ALA A 481 7.94 20.22 -15.68
C ALA A 481 9.16 19.35 -16.02
N GLU A 482 9.66 18.56 -15.08
CA GLU A 482 10.76 17.61 -15.32
C GLU A 482 10.38 16.54 -16.35
N SER A 483 9.16 16.02 -16.31
CA SER A 483 8.67 15.00 -17.27
C SER A 483 8.53 15.56 -18.69
N CYS A 484 8.21 16.86 -18.83
CA CYS A 484 8.07 17.55 -20.12
C CYS A 484 9.42 18.07 -20.68
N GLY A 485 10.55 17.84 -20.00
CA GLY A 485 11.88 18.32 -20.43
C GLY A 485 12.07 19.85 -20.38
N VAL A 486 11.19 20.58 -19.69
CA VAL A 486 11.32 22.02 -19.44
C VAL A 486 12.17 22.20 -18.19
N PRO A 487 13.30 22.97 -18.24
CA PRO A 487 14.09 23.24 -17.05
C PRO A 487 13.23 23.94 -15.99
N ALA A 488 13.17 23.37 -14.79
CA ALA A 488 12.46 24.00 -13.68
C ALA A 488 13.04 25.40 -13.40
N PRO A 489 12.21 26.41 -13.06
CA PRO A 489 12.72 27.70 -12.62
C PRO A 489 13.59 27.50 -11.38
N ALA A 490 14.81 28.01 -11.41
CA ALA A 490 15.78 27.85 -10.35
C ALA A 490 15.20 28.30 -9.01
N ALA A 491 15.02 27.37 -8.09
CA ALA A 491 14.67 27.68 -6.72
C ALA A 491 15.83 28.42 -6.08
N ASN A 492 15.62 29.66 -5.67
CA ASN A 492 16.58 30.42 -4.88
C ASN A 492 16.87 29.66 -3.57
N GLY A 493 18.04 29.08 -3.48
CA GLY A 493 18.64 28.57 -2.26
C GLY A 493 18.42 27.09 -1.95
N SER A 494 18.84 26.17 -2.82
CA SER A 494 19.02 24.78 -2.42
C SER A 494 20.49 24.49 -2.17
N LYS A 495 20.81 24.19 -0.93
CA LYS A 495 22.02 23.45 -0.56
C LYS A 495 21.90 22.06 -1.17
N GLY A 496 22.96 21.62 -1.85
CA GLY A 496 23.01 20.44 -2.69
C GLY A 496 22.50 19.15 -2.02
N ARG A 497 22.10 18.23 -2.86
CA ARG A 497 21.77 16.84 -2.55
C ARG A 497 22.76 16.28 -1.53
N THR A 498 22.31 16.00 -0.32
CA THR A 498 23.11 15.31 0.68
C THR A 498 23.08 13.83 0.32
N SER A 499 24.07 13.39 -0.46
CA SER A 499 24.41 11.98 -0.54
C SER A 499 24.84 11.57 0.87
N LEU A 500 24.09 10.71 1.54
CA LEU A 500 24.51 10.05 2.76
C LEU A 500 25.60 9.04 2.39
N GLY A 501 26.84 9.57 2.31
CA GLY A 501 28.02 8.78 2.03
C GLY A 501 28.33 7.82 3.16
N MET A 502 28.62 6.58 2.82
CA MET A 502 29.23 5.61 3.73
C MET A 502 30.59 6.16 4.22
N PRO A 503 30.93 5.98 5.51
CA PRO A 503 32.27 6.33 6.02
C PRO A 503 33.32 5.42 5.37
N THR A 504 34.25 6.02 4.62
CA THR A 504 35.43 5.32 4.11
C THR A 504 36.32 4.92 5.27
N LEU A 505 36.46 3.63 5.52
CA LEU A 505 37.49 3.10 6.42
C LEU A 505 38.86 3.38 5.80
N LYS A 506 39.62 4.31 6.40
CA LYS A 506 41.05 4.45 6.13
C LYS A 506 41.79 3.26 6.73
N VAL A 507 42.24 2.35 5.88
CA VAL A 507 43.24 1.35 6.26
C VAL A 507 44.55 2.13 6.47
N ARG A 508 45.09 2.12 7.68
CA ARG A 508 46.46 2.57 7.97
C ARG A 508 47.42 1.44 7.56
N SER A 509 48.34 1.78 6.73
CA SER A 509 49.58 1.02 6.40
C SER A 509 50.41 0.72 7.62
#